data_ecfe9a045b06e8be3bb0d12c59d1e9e1
#
_entry.id   ecfe9a045b06e8be3bb0d12c59d1e9e1
#
_cell.length_a   1.000
_cell.length_b   1.000
_cell.length_c   1.000
_cell.angle_alpha   90.00
_cell.angle_beta   90.00
_cell.angle_gamma   90.00
#
_symmetry.space_group_name_H-M   'P 1'
#
loop_
_entity.id
_entity.type
_entity.pdbx_description
1 polymer ?
#
loop_
_entity_poly.entity_id
_entity_poly.type
_entity_poly.pdbx_seq_one_letter_code
_entity_poly.pdbx_strand_id
1 'polypeptide(L)'
;MNFLDPYLNRDANNQINISANQGCSFAKQVAGDFNPIHDADSKRFCVPGDLLFAIALNDYGLHSSMTFSFLEMLSADIPIIYSNNTQVDNDSKKSQQQVTNTANGKTILTIDTAGESNHNPDTIAKLTKSYVQFSGQNFPHILVPLMQEQGVMINPARPLIIYKDMSFELDDVQAENISLRLDSSTLDVQGKRGNGVFSFSLISNDKVVGKGQKNLILSGLREYDQSAISELTDDFLLNRDKYLAR
;
A
#
# COMPACT_ATOMS: atom_id res chain seq x y z
N MET A 1 3.68 16.96 15.89
CA MET A 1 2.92 16.97 14.62
C MET A 1 3.12 15.61 13.98
N ASN A 2 2.04 14.90 13.70
CA ASN A 2 2.13 13.59 13.05
C ASN A 2 2.47 13.80 11.57
N PHE A 3 3.33 12.94 11.00
CA PHE A 3 3.70 13.05 9.58
C PHE A 3 2.52 12.82 8.62
N LEU A 4 1.43 12.23 9.11
CA LEU A 4 0.19 12.01 8.34
C LEU A 4 -0.75 13.22 8.32
N ASP A 5 -0.58 14.20 9.23
CA ASP A 5 -1.48 15.35 9.35
C ASP A 5 -1.77 16.09 8.02
N PRO A 6 -0.81 16.23 7.07
CA PRO A 6 -1.07 16.87 5.79
C PRO A 6 -1.95 16.05 4.83
N TYR A 7 -2.07 14.73 5.05
CA TYR A 7 -2.64 13.79 4.07
C TYR A 7 -4.04 13.31 4.41
N LEU A 8 -4.62 13.77 5.50
CA LEU A 8 -5.99 13.43 5.92
C LEU A 8 -6.60 14.52 6.77
N ASN A 9 -7.92 14.53 6.89
CA ASN A 9 -8.64 15.28 7.88
C ASN A 9 -9.32 14.30 8.85
N ARG A 10 -9.20 14.57 10.15
CA ARG A 10 -9.85 13.78 11.21
C ARG A 10 -10.77 14.70 12.00
N ASP A 11 -12.03 14.31 12.15
CA ASP A 11 -13.00 15.05 12.93
C ASP A 11 -13.00 14.67 14.42
N ALA A 12 -13.84 15.34 15.21
CA ALA A 12 -13.98 15.08 16.65
C ALA A 12 -14.51 13.67 16.99
N ASN A 13 -15.12 12.97 16.02
CA ASN A 13 -15.64 11.61 16.17
C ASN A 13 -14.64 10.55 15.64
N ASN A 14 -13.38 10.95 15.41
CA ASN A 14 -12.35 10.11 14.78
C ASN A 14 -12.68 9.63 13.35
N GLN A 15 -13.65 10.25 12.70
CA GLN A 15 -13.93 9.97 11.30
C GLN A 15 -12.86 10.63 10.43
N ILE A 16 -12.33 9.88 9.48
CA ILE A 16 -11.28 10.34 8.58
C ILE A 16 -11.87 10.62 7.20
N ASN A 17 -11.47 11.75 6.64
CA ASN A 17 -11.76 12.12 5.27
C ASN A 17 -10.45 12.41 4.53
N ILE A 18 -10.30 11.86 3.32
CA ILE A 18 -9.12 12.01 2.48
C ILE A 18 -9.56 12.60 1.14
N SER A 19 -9.19 13.84 0.88
CA SER A 19 -9.43 14.47 -0.42
C SER A 19 -8.52 13.90 -1.51
N ALA A 20 -8.90 14.10 -2.77
CA ALA A 20 -8.07 13.68 -3.91
C ALA A 20 -6.67 14.32 -3.86
N ASN A 21 -6.58 15.60 -3.48
CA ASN A 21 -5.30 16.29 -3.33
C ASN A 21 -4.43 15.69 -2.22
N GLN A 22 -5.02 15.33 -1.08
CA GLN A 22 -4.30 14.70 0.04
C GLN A 22 -3.77 13.33 -0.33
N GLY A 23 -4.59 12.48 -0.96
CA GLY A 23 -4.16 11.16 -1.42
C GLY A 23 -3.10 11.23 -2.51
N CYS A 24 -3.26 12.14 -3.49
CA CYS A 24 -2.26 12.41 -4.53
C CYS A 24 -0.92 12.89 -3.92
N SER A 25 -0.99 13.81 -2.94
CA SER A 25 0.21 14.31 -2.26
C SER A 25 0.94 13.21 -1.51
N PHE A 26 0.22 12.33 -0.79
CA PHE A 26 0.83 11.18 -0.13
C PHE A 26 1.50 10.22 -1.12
N ALA A 27 0.79 9.84 -2.19
CA ALA A 27 1.34 8.97 -3.23
C ALA A 27 2.68 9.49 -3.75
N LYS A 28 2.73 10.76 -4.13
CA LYS A 28 3.92 11.36 -4.74
C LYS A 28 5.02 11.69 -3.73
N GLN A 29 4.68 12.33 -2.61
CA GLN A 29 5.67 12.85 -1.65
C GLN A 29 6.25 11.78 -0.73
N VAL A 30 5.43 10.81 -0.34
CA VAL A 30 5.80 9.81 0.66
C VAL A 30 6.13 8.48 0.01
N ALA A 31 5.25 7.98 -0.87
CA ALA A 31 5.42 6.68 -1.50
C ALA A 31 6.29 6.72 -2.77
N GLY A 32 6.40 7.87 -3.45
CA GLY A 32 7.05 7.95 -4.76
C GLY A 32 6.27 7.21 -5.85
N ASP A 33 4.95 7.06 -5.64
CA ASP A 33 4.04 6.42 -6.58
C ASP A 33 3.43 7.44 -7.52
N PHE A 34 3.77 7.33 -8.80
CA PHE A 34 3.27 8.18 -9.88
C PHE A 34 2.22 7.48 -10.75
N ASN A 35 1.54 6.47 -10.21
CA ASN A 35 0.43 5.82 -10.88
C ASN A 35 -0.71 6.84 -11.11
N PRO A 36 -1.18 7.04 -12.36
CA PRO A 36 -2.23 8.02 -12.67
C PRO A 36 -3.56 7.81 -11.93
N ILE A 37 -3.80 6.62 -11.36
CA ILE A 37 -5.01 6.38 -10.55
C ILE A 37 -5.03 7.24 -9.27
N HIS A 38 -3.87 7.72 -8.84
CA HIS A 38 -3.71 8.59 -7.67
C HIS A 38 -3.57 10.08 -8.02
N ASP A 39 -3.67 10.44 -9.31
CA ASP A 39 -3.71 11.85 -9.70
C ASP A 39 -5.03 12.49 -9.28
N ALA A 40 -4.95 13.69 -8.70
CA ALA A 40 -6.12 14.35 -8.09
C ALA A 40 -7.25 14.65 -9.09
N ASP A 41 -6.92 14.78 -10.38
CA ASP A 41 -7.84 14.99 -11.49
C ASP A 41 -8.27 13.70 -12.20
N SER A 42 -7.80 12.55 -11.72
CA SER A 42 -8.18 11.24 -12.26
C SER A 42 -9.69 11.01 -12.13
N LYS A 43 -10.37 10.69 -13.24
CA LYS A 43 -11.80 10.33 -13.22
C LYS A 43 -12.13 9.13 -12.35
N ARG A 44 -11.14 8.34 -12.00
CA ARG A 44 -11.23 7.12 -11.18
C ARG A 44 -10.28 7.18 -10.01
N PHE A 45 -10.11 8.38 -9.45
CA PHE A 45 -9.25 8.55 -8.29
C PHE A 45 -9.51 7.48 -7.25
N CYS A 46 -8.43 6.89 -6.77
CA CYS A 46 -8.43 5.96 -5.65
C CYS A 46 -7.46 6.45 -4.59
N VAL A 47 -7.89 6.48 -3.35
CA VAL A 47 -7.00 6.72 -2.22
C VAL A 47 -5.93 5.63 -2.19
N PRO A 48 -4.63 5.97 -2.08
CA PRO A 48 -3.56 4.97 -2.01
C PRO A 48 -3.78 3.97 -0.87
N GLY A 49 -3.71 2.68 -1.17
CA GLY A 49 -3.74 1.63 -0.15
C GLY A 49 -2.61 1.81 0.88
N ASP A 50 -1.47 2.31 0.43
CA ASP A 50 -0.32 2.65 1.28
C ASP A 50 -0.63 3.76 2.30
N LEU A 51 -1.55 4.70 1.99
CA LEU A 51 -2.02 5.68 2.96
C LEU A 51 -2.92 5.02 4.01
N LEU A 52 -3.81 4.11 3.60
CA LEU A 52 -4.65 3.37 4.55
C LEU A 52 -3.80 2.49 5.48
N PHE A 53 -2.76 1.86 4.95
CA PHE A 53 -1.76 1.15 5.74
C PHE A 53 -1.04 2.06 6.74
N ALA A 54 -0.59 3.23 6.30
CA ALA A 54 0.10 4.20 7.15
C ALA A 54 -0.78 4.68 8.33
N ILE A 55 -2.06 4.94 8.06
CA ILE A 55 -3.03 5.33 9.09
C ILE A 55 -3.23 4.17 10.09
N ALA A 56 -3.34 2.94 9.61
CA ALA A 56 -3.52 1.77 10.48
C ALA A 56 -2.33 1.58 11.43
N LEU A 57 -1.10 1.68 10.93
CA LEU A 57 0.09 1.61 11.78
C LEU A 57 0.14 2.72 12.82
N ASN A 58 -0.26 3.94 12.42
CA ASN A 58 -0.31 5.07 13.33
C ASN A 58 -1.36 4.88 14.46
N ASP A 59 -2.53 4.34 14.12
CA ASP A 59 -3.65 4.23 15.05
C ASP A 59 -3.58 2.97 15.94
N TYR A 60 -3.06 1.87 15.41
CA TYR A 60 -3.03 0.57 16.11
C TYR A 60 -1.65 0.16 16.59
N GLY A 61 -0.60 0.85 16.14
CA GLY A 61 0.78 0.47 16.44
C GLY A 61 1.33 -0.59 15.49
N LEU A 62 2.62 -0.85 15.63
CA LEU A 62 3.34 -1.91 14.95
C LEU A 62 3.26 -3.19 15.80
N HIS A 63 2.83 -4.30 15.21
CA HIS A 63 2.79 -5.60 15.86
C HIS A 63 3.78 -6.58 15.22
N SER A 64 4.17 -7.63 15.97
CA SER A 64 5.08 -8.67 15.47
C SER A 64 4.53 -9.37 14.23
N SER A 65 3.22 -9.51 14.12
CA SER A 65 2.56 -10.02 12.91
C SER A 65 1.39 -9.12 12.56
N MET A 66 1.34 -8.69 11.30
CA MET A 66 0.23 -7.89 10.78
C MET A 66 -0.17 -8.38 9.39
N THR A 67 -1.48 -8.42 9.13
CA THR A 67 -2.04 -8.68 7.80
C THR A 67 -3.10 -7.64 7.47
N PHE A 68 -3.00 -7.07 6.28
CA PHE A 68 -3.90 -6.05 5.74
C PHE A 68 -4.61 -6.64 4.53
N SER A 69 -5.94 -6.76 4.57
CA SER A 69 -6.74 -7.28 3.45
C SER A 69 -7.62 -6.16 2.90
N PHE A 70 -7.33 -5.71 1.68
CA PHE A 70 -8.04 -4.64 0.99
C PHE A 70 -9.26 -5.23 0.28
N LEU A 71 -10.46 -4.85 0.72
CA LEU A 71 -11.72 -5.41 0.25
C LEU A 71 -12.39 -4.55 -0.83
N GLU A 72 -12.24 -3.23 -0.73
CA GLU A 72 -12.78 -2.27 -1.69
C GLU A 72 -11.82 -1.10 -1.94
N MET A 73 -11.90 -0.52 -3.13
CA MET A 73 -11.20 0.72 -3.46
C MET A 73 -11.93 1.91 -2.81
N LEU A 74 -11.19 2.81 -2.20
CA LEU A 74 -11.72 4.01 -1.58
C LEU A 74 -11.57 5.20 -2.51
N SER A 75 -12.69 5.87 -2.85
CA SER A 75 -12.68 7.13 -3.58
C SER A 75 -12.39 8.32 -2.64
N ALA A 76 -12.04 9.46 -3.23
CA ALA A 76 -11.87 10.70 -2.46
C ALA A 76 -13.16 11.12 -1.74
N ASP A 77 -12.99 11.83 -0.63
CA ASP A 77 -14.05 12.47 0.15
C ASP A 77 -15.10 11.50 0.71
N ILE A 78 -14.80 10.21 0.73
CA ILE A 78 -15.61 9.21 1.39
C ILE A 78 -15.17 9.09 2.85
N PRO A 79 -16.06 9.37 3.82
CA PRO A 79 -15.70 9.29 5.23
C PRO A 79 -15.52 7.84 5.67
N ILE A 80 -14.44 7.57 6.37
CA ILE A 80 -14.09 6.26 6.93
C ILE A 80 -13.83 6.35 8.42
N ILE A 81 -14.01 5.24 9.11
CA ILE A 81 -13.65 5.08 10.51
C ILE A 81 -12.81 3.83 10.71
N TYR A 82 -11.74 3.97 11.49
CA TYR A 82 -10.94 2.87 12.00
C TYR A 82 -11.56 2.40 13.30
N SER A 83 -12.17 1.21 13.30
CA SER A 83 -12.89 0.72 14.48
C SER A 83 -11.94 0.05 15.46
N ASN A 84 -12.17 0.29 16.74
CA ASN A 84 -11.51 -0.43 17.84
C ASN A 84 -12.24 -1.73 18.20
N ASN A 85 -13.11 -2.24 17.32
CA ASN A 85 -13.80 -3.52 17.55
C ASN A 85 -12.79 -4.67 17.43
N THR A 86 -12.08 -4.88 18.51
CA THR A 86 -11.22 -6.04 18.70
C THR A 86 -12.09 -7.26 18.98
N GLN A 87 -12.22 -8.14 18.00
CA GLN A 87 -12.44 -9.54 18.35
C GLN A 87 -11.11 -10.04 18.91
N VAL A 88 -10.93 -9.91 20.23
CA VAL A 88 -9.74 -10.39 20.91
C VAL A 88 -9.96 -11.87 21.21
N ASP A 89 -9.21 -12.71 20.56
CA ASP A 89 -8.98 -14.07 21.06
C ASP A 89 -7.90 -13.97 22.14
N ASN A 90 -8.32 -14.02 23.39
CA ASN A 90 -7.44 -13.86 24.56
C ASN A 90 -6.35 -14.93 24.65
N ASP A 91 -6.58 -16.12 24.09
CA ASP A 91 -5.61 -17.23 24.13
C ASP A 91 -4.49 -17.06 23.09
N SER A 92 -4.75 -16.42 21.95
CA SER A 92 -3.79 -16.29 20.86
C SER A 92 -3.16 -14.90 20.74
N LYS A 93 -3.54 -13.91 21.56
CA LYS A 93 -3.16 -12.49 21.44
C LYS A 93 -3.41 -11.94 20.02
N LYS A 94 -4.45 -12.43 19.35
CA LYS A 94 -4.85 -11.98 18.03
C LYS A 94 -5.99 -10.99 18.14
N SER A 95 -5.93 -9.94 17.34
CA SER A 95 -7.04 -9.01 17.20
C SER A 95 -7.27 -8.67 15.74
N GLN A 96 -8.53 -8.36 15.41
CA GLN A 96 -8.91 -7.89 14.08
C GLN A 96 -9.58 -6.53 14.20
N GLN A 97 -9.10 -5.57 13.43
CA GLN A 97 -9.67 -4.25 13.28
C GLN A 97 -10.23 -4.08 11.86
N GLN A 98 -11.14 -3.12 11.69
CA GLN A 98 -11.76 -2.85 10.41
C GLN A 98 -11.77 -1.36 10.11
N VAL A 99 -11.60 -1.04 8.84
CA VAL A 99 -11.85 0.30 8.29
C VAL A 99 -13.16 0.25 7.54
N THR A 100 -14.11 1.05 7.98
CA THR A 100 -15.47 1.05 7.44
C THR A 100 -15.77 2.38 6.76
N ASN A 101 -16.35 2.33 5.58
CA ASN A 101 -16.99 3.45 4.91
C ASN A 101 -18.27 3.80 5.66
N THR A 102 -18.32 4.95 6.31
CA THR A 102 -19.47 5.33 7.15
C THR A 102 -20.70 5.76 6.35
N ALA A 103 -20.54 6.08 5.06
CA ALA A 103 -21.65 6.44 4.19
C ALA A 103 -22.51 5.25 3.78
N ASN A 104 -21.94 4.03 3.70
CA ASN A 104 -22.67 2.84 3.25
C ASN A 104 -22.48 1.60 4.13
N GLY A 105 -21.70 1.68 5.20
CA GLY A 105 -21.43 0.60 6.14
C GLY A 105 -20.51 -0.50 5.64
N LYS A 106 -19.90 -0.38 4.45
CA LYS A 106 -19.02 -1.42 3.89
C LYS A 106 -17.63 -1.38 4.50
N THR A 107 -17.07 -2.55 4.74
CA THR A 107 -15.67 -2.70 5.14
C THR A 107 -14.75 -2.50 3.94
N ILE A 108 -13.80 -1.58 4.06
CA ILE A 108 -12.79 -1.24 3.05
C ILE A 108 -11.52 -2.07 3.25
N LEU A 109 -11.10 -2.23 4.51
CA LEU A 109 -9.87 -2.87 4.90
C LEU A 109 -10.08 -3.62 6.21
N THR A 110 -9.55 -4.85 6.30
CA THR A 110 -9.38 -5.55 7.58
C THR A 110 -7.91 -5.60 7.94
N ILE A 111 -7.62 -5.53 9.24
CA ILE A 111 -6.26 -5.54 9.78
C ILE A 111 -6.23 -6.59 10.88
N ASP A 112 -5.51 -7.68 10.63
CA ASP A 112 -5.25 -8.71 11.64
C ASP A 112 -3.89 -8.42 12.29
N THR A 113 -3.86 -8.41 13.61
CA THR A 113 -2.63 -8.17 14.39
C THR A 113 -2.40 -9.28 15.38
N ALA A 114 -1.12 -9.62 15.63
CA ALA A 114 -0.75 -10.59 16.66
C ALA A 114 0.64 -10.30 17.25
N GLY A 115 0.87 -10.85 18.44
CA GLY A 115 2.15 -10.82 19.12
C GLY A 115 2.43 -9.52 19.89
N GLU A 116 3.70 -9.20 20.04
CA GLU A 116 4.15 -7.98 20.72
C GLU A 116 3.84 -6.73 19.90
N SER A 117 3.74 -5.59 20.57
CA SER A 117 3.46 -4.30 19.91
C SER A 117 4.46 -3.22 20.28
N ASN A 118 4.67 -2.29 19.35
CA ASN A 118 5.46 -1.08 19.52
C ASN A 118 4.60 0.12 19.09
N HIS A 119 4.44 1.09 19.99
CA HIS A 119 3.66 2.31 19.75
C HIS A 119 4.56 3.56 19.66
N ASN A 120 5.87 3.38 19.50
CA ASN A 120 6.78 4.50 19.31
C ASN A 120 6.52 5.17 17.95
N PRO A 121 6.11 6.45 17.92
CA PRO A 121 5.72 7.13 16.70
C PRO A 121 6.87 7.28 15.70
N ASP A 122 8.11 7.42 16.18
CA ASP A 122 9.27 7.55 15.30
C ASP A 122 9.60 6.24 14.59
N THR A 123 9.55 5.11 15.32
CA THR A 123 9.74 3.77 14.75
C THR A 123 8.66 3.47 13.71
N ILE A 124 7.39 3.74 14.04
CA ILE A 124 6.25 3.57 13.13
C ILE A 124 6.42 4.43 11.87
N ALA A 125 6.73 5.71 12.04
CA ALA A 125 6.89 6.62 10.90
C ALA A 125 8.04 6.21 9.97
N LYS A 126 9.17 5.77 10.51
CA LYS A 126 10.31 5.28 9.72
C LYS A 126 9.97 4.01 8.94
N LEU A 127 9.39 3.00 9.61
CA LEU A 127 8.96 1.77 8.94
C LEU A 127 7.91 2.05 7.86
N THR A 128 6.90 2.86 8.18
CA THR A 128 5.87 3.25 7.23
C THR A 128 6.47 3.87 5.97
N LYS A 129 7.34 4.87 6.12
CA LYS A 129 7.99 5.52 4.97
C LYS A 129 8.81 4.54 4.16
N SER A 130 9.60 3.68 4.82
CA SER A 130 10.41 2.67 4.15
C SER A 130 9.55 1.69 3.34
N TYR A 131 8.44 1.22 3.92
CA TYR A 131 7.51 0.31 3.25
C TYR A 131 6.82 0.98 2.06
N VAL A 132 6.23 2.17 2.23
CA VAL A 132 5.48 2.81 1.15
C VAL A 132 6.37 3.26 0.00
N GLN A 133 7.64 3.61 0.26
CA GLN A 133 8.63 3.89 -0.79
C GLN A 133 9.01 2.63 -1.58
N PHE A 134 9.19 1.51 -0.90
CA PHE A 134 9.35 0.21 -1.56
C PHE A 134 8.13 -0.11 -2.43
N SER A 135 6.93 0.08 -1.89
CA SER A 135 5.65 -0.18 -2.56
C SER A 135 5.44 0.69 -3.80
N GLY A 136 5.69 2.00 -3.72
CA GLY A 136 5.44 2.96 -4.79
C GLY A 136 6.32 2.76 -6.03
N GLN A 137 7.47 2.11 -5.89
CA GLN A 137 8.39 1.84 -6.99
C GLN A 137 8.14 0.49 -7.70
N ASN A 138 7.15 -0.28 -7.27
CA ASN A 138 6.94 -1.63 -7.80
C ASN A 138 6.54 -1.66 -9.28
N PHE A 139 5.80 -0.65 -9.77
CA PHE A 139 5.30 -0.67 -11.14
C PHE A 139 6.42 -0.72 -12.18
N PRO A 140 7.33 0.27 -12.30
CA PRO A 140 8.33 0.24 -13.37
C PRO A 140 9.40 -0.83 -13.17
N HIS A 141 9.74 -1.15 -11.91
CA HIS A 141 10.95 -1.94 -11.62
C HIS A 141 10.68 -3.43 -11.40
N ILE A 142 9.46 -3.82 -11.03
CA ILE A 142 9.11 -5.21 -10.74
C ILE A 142 8.01 -5.72 -11.68
N LEU A 143 6.87 -5.00 -11.78
CA LEU A 143 5.74 -5.47 -12.55
C LEU A 143 5.98 -5.46 -14.05
N VAL A 144 6.68 -4.44 -14.58
CA VAL A 144 6.96 -4.36 -16.02
C VAL A 144 7.80 -5.54 -16.51
N PRO A 145 8.94 -5.90 -15.88
CA PRO A 145 9.67 -7.11 -16.23
C PRO A 145 8.82 -8.40 -16.16
N LEU A 146 8.03 -8.57 -15.10
CA LEU A 146 7.17 -9.76 -14.96
C LEU A 146 6.08 -9.83 -16.05
N MET A 147 5.50 -8.70 -16.42
CA MET A 147 4.53 -8.65 -17.52
C MET A 147 5.18 -8.99 -18.86
N GLN A 148 6.39 -8.53 -19.09
CA GLN A 148 7.17 -8.88 -20.28
C GLN A 148 7.46 -10.37 -20.36
N GLU A 149 7.89 -11.00 -19.27
CA GLU A 149 8.13 -12.44 -19.20
C GLU A 149 6.88 -13.27 -19.50
N GLN A 150 5.71 -12.77 -19.08
CA GLN A 150 4.42 -13.43 -19.31
C GLN A 150 3.77 -13.08 -20.65
N GLY A 151 4.39 -12.23 -21.46
CA GLY A 151 3.83 -11.77 -22.75
C GLY A 151 2.54 -10.97 -22.63
N VAL A 152 2.30 -10.33 -21.47
CA VAL A 152 1.09 -9.55 -21.18
C VAL A 152 1.42 -8.17 -20.63
N MET A 153 0.45 -7.26 -20.72
CA MET A 153 0.56 -5.95 -20.08
C MET A 153 -0.78 -5.47 -19.53
N ILE A 154 -0.74 -4.55 -18.59
CA ILE A 154 -1.93 -3.79 -18.19
C ILE A 154 -2.43 -2.96 -19.37
N ASN A 155 -3.74 -2.68 -19.38
CA ASN A 155 -4.32 -1.82 -20.41
C ASN A 155 -3.90 -0.35 -20.20
N PRO A 156 -3.11 0.29 -21.08
CA PRO A 156 -2.65 1.66 -20.89
C PRO A 156 -3.78 2.68 -20.76
N ALA A 157 -4.87 2.49 -21.51
CA ALA A 157 -6.04 3.37 -21.42
C ALA A 157 -6.80 3.23 -20.09
N ARG A 158 -6.51 2.18 -19.33
CA ARG A 158 -7.25 1.82 -18.13
C ARG A 158 -6.41 0.93 -17.21
N PRO A 159 -5.27 1.41 -16.74
CA PRO A 159 -4.39 0.60 -15.89
C PRO A 159 -5.12 0.26 -14.58
N LEU A 160 -5.16 -1.01 -14.24
CA LEU A 160 -5.81 -1.48 -13.01
C LEU A 160 -4.91 -2.50 -12.33
N ILE A 161 -4.21 -2.03 -11.32
CA ILE A 161 -3.42 -2.80 -10.39
C ILE A 161 -4.01 -2.57 -9.00
N ILE A 162 -4.48 -3.63 -8.36
CA ILE A 162 -5.19 -3.56 -7.08
C ILE A 162 -4.36 -4.29 -6.03
N TYR A 163 -4.17 -3.68 -4.88
CA TYR A 163 -3.70 -4.39 -3.70
C TYR A 163 -4.79 -5.34 -3.23
N LYS A 164 -4.44 -6.61 -3.10
CA LYS A 164 -5.31 -7.61 -2.52
C LYS A 164 -5.08 -7.72 -1.04
N ASP A 165 -3.85 -8.02 -0.67
CA ASP A 165 -3.42 -8.11 0.71
C ASP A 165 -1.92 -7.85 0.84
N MET A 166 -1.51 -7.57 2.08
CA MET A 166 -0.12 -7.45 2.48
C MET A 166 0.03 -7.95 3.90
N SER A 167 1.09 -8.69 4.16
CA SER A 167 1.42 -9.17 5.49
C SER A 167 2.91 -9.07 5.77
N PHE A 168 3.25 -8.99 7.05
CA PHE A 168 4.62 -9.14 7.50
C PHE A 168 4.68 -9.74 8.91
N GLU A 169 5.82 -10.35 9.19
CA GLU A 169 6.21 -10.84 10.50
C GLU A 169 7.56 -10.22 10.88
N LEU A 170 7.68 -9.72 12.10
CA LEU A 170 8.87 -9.16 12.69
C LEU A 170 9.33 -10.03 13.86
N ASP A 171 10.60 -10.40 13.85
CA ASP A 171 11.23 -11.12 14.95
C ASP A 171 11.45 -10.20 16.17
N ASP A 172 11.60 -8.90 15.90
CA ASP A 172 11.79 -7.86 16.93
C ASP A 172 11.05 -6.57 16.51
N VAL A 173 9.98 -6.24 17.24
CA VAL A 173 9.19 -5.02 17.02
C VAL A 173 9.91 -3.73 17.48
N GLN A 174 11.02 -3.85 18.20
CA GLN A 174 11.86 -2.73 18.63
C GLN A 174 12.98 -2.43 17.63
N ALA A 175 13.12 -3.24 16.56
CA ALA A 175 14.13 -3.02 15.54
C ALA A 175 13.97 -1.62 14.91
N GLU A 176 15.08 -0.90 14.81
CA GLU A 176 15.13 0.46 14.28
C GLU A 176 15.64 0.49 12.83
N ASN A 177 15.30 1.57 12.12
CA ASN A 177 15.81 1.85 10.76
C ASN A 177 15.59 0.69 9.79
N ILE A 178 14.39 0.08 9.87
CA ILE A 178 14.01 -1.04 9.02
C ILE A 178 13.92 -0.57 7.57
N SER A 179 14.64 -1.25 6.68
CA SER A 179 14.53 -1.15 5.23
C SER A 179 13.93 -2.42 4.64
N LEU A 180 13.45 -2.35 3.41
CA LEU A 180 12.89 -3.50 2.71
C LEU A 180 13.79 -3.93 1.56
N ARG A 181 13.90 -5.24 1.36
CA ARG A 181 14.58 -5.85 0.23
C ARG A 181 13.65 -6.86 -0.43
N LEU A 182 13.44 -6.73 -1.73
CA LEU A 182 12.73 -7.73 -2.52
C LEU A 182 13.55 -9.03 -2.54
N ASP A 183 12.92 -10.14 -2.14
CA ASP A 183 13.54 -11.47 -2.18
C ASP A 183 13.10 -12.25 -3.42
N SER A 184 11.81 -12.16 -3.78
CA SER A 184 11.27 -12.77 -4.98
C SER A 184 10.00 -12.05 -5.46
N SER A 185 9.73 -12.19 -6.75
CA SER A 185 8.50 -11.70 -7.36
C SER A 185 8.01 -12.68 -8.42
N THR A 186 6.70 -12.87 -8.51
CA THR A 186 6.06 -13.72 -9.52
C THR A 186 4.79 -13.08 -10.04
N LEU A 187 4.42 -13.43 -11.28
CA LEU A 187 3.14 -13.05 -11.88
C LEU A 187 2.53 -14.31 -12.54
N ASP A 188 1.44 -14.81 -11.95
CA ASP A 188 0.64 -15.88 -12.55
C ASP A 188 -0.51 -15.26 -13.36
N VAL A 189 -0.64 -15.65 -14.63
CA VAL A 189 -1.59 -15.09 -15.57
C VAL A 189 -2.64 -16.11 -15.98
N GLN A 190 -3.91 -15.77 -15.78
CA GLN A 190 -5.04 -16.56 -16.21
C GLN A 190 -6.01 -15.70 -17.04
N GLY A 191 -5.98 -15.86 -18.34
CA GLY A 191 -6.76 -15.05 -19.28
C GLY A 191 -6.41 -13.56 -19.18
N LYS A 192 -7.36 -12.71 -18.77
CA LYS A 192 -7.17 -11.25 -18.61
C LYS A 192 -6.88 -10.83 -17.18
N ARG A 193 -6.51 -11.76 -16.30
CA ARG A 193 -6.21 -11.50 -14.90
C ARG A 193 -4.82 -12.02 -14.54
N GLY A 194 -4.06 -11.22 -13.81
CA GLY A 194 -2.77 -11.60 -13.25
C GLY A 194 -2.80 -11.54 -11.73
N ASN A 195 -2.15 -12.49 -11.07
CA ASN A 195 -1.89 -12.47 -9.63
C ASN A 195 -0.39 -12.27 -9.42
N GLY A 196 -0.02 -11.09 -8.94
CA GLY A 196 1.36 -10.76 -8.58
C GLY A 196 1.62 -11.08 -7.12
N VAL A 197 2.74 -11.71 -6.82
CA VAL A 197 3.20 -12.01 -5.45
C VAL A 197 4.61 -11.50 -5.29
N PHE A 198 4.83 -10.62 -4.30
CA PHE A 198 6.14 -10.09 -3.95
C PHE A 198 6.49 -10.48 -2.53
N SER A 199 7.56 -11.24 -2.36
CA SER A 199 8.11 -11.57 -1.04
C SER A 199 9.30 -10.66 -0.76
N PHE A 200 9.38 -10.16 0.47
CA PHE A 200 10.42 -9.24 0.89
C PHE A 200 10.94 -9.54 2.28
N SER A 201 12.18 -9.19 2.53
CA SER A 201 12.78 -9.18 3.85
C SER A 201 12.77 -7.77 4.45
N LEU A 202 12.57 -7.71 5.77
CA LEU A 202 12.74 -6.53 6.60
C LEU A 202 14.15 -6.58 7.17
N ILE A 203 14.94 -5.53 6.92
CA ILE A 203 16.37 -5.47 7.24
C ILE A 203 16.62 -4.34 8.24
N SER A 204 17.29 -4.62 9.33
CA SER A 204 17.80 -3.64 10.29
C SER A 204 19.27 -3.94 10.59
N ASN A 205 20.14 -2.93 10.51
CA ASN A 205 21.58 -3.10 10.75
C ASN A 205 22.18 -4.29 9.98
N ASP A 206 21.87 -4.41 8.69
CA ASP A 206 22.30 -5.46 7.77
C ASP A 206 21.85 -6.89 8.14
N LYS A 207 20.90 -7.02 9.07
CA LYS A 207 20.33 -8.29 9.47
C LYS A 207 18.86 -8.38 9.06
N VAL A 208 18.43 -9.56 8.66
CA VAL A 208 17.01 -9.85 8.46
C VAL A 208 16.36 -9.89 9.85
N VAL A 209 15.36 -9.03 10.05
CA VAL A 209 14.58 -8.92 11.28
C VAL A 209 13.10 -9.24 11.05
N GLY A 210 12.77 -9.70 9.85
CA GLY A 210 11.41 -10.10 9.50
C GLY A 210 11.25 -10.38 8.03
N LYS A 211 10.07 -10.84 7.65
CA LYS A 211 9.68 -11.15 6.28
C LYS A 211 8.27 -10.67 6.03
N GLY A 212 7.95 -10.41 4.77
CA GLY A 212 6.61 -10.03 4.38
C GLY A 212 6.29 -10.44 2.95
N GLN A 213 5.01 -10.31 2.63
CA GLN A 213 4.48 -10.61 1.31
C GLN A 213 3.43 -9.57 0.92
N LYS A 214 3.41 -9.23 -0.35
CA LYS A 214 2.42 -8.34 -0.96
C LYS A 214 1.79 -9.05 -2.15
N ASN A 215 0.46 -9.10 -2.16
CA ASN A 215 -0.32 -9.73 -3.23
C ASN A 215 -1.08 -8.65 -4.01
N LEU A 216 -0.97 -8.72 -5.33
CA LEU A 216 -1.54 -7.77 -6.28
C LEU A 216 -2.44 -8.50 -7.27
N ILE A 217 -3.48 -7.81 -7.72
CA ILE A 217 -4.33 -8.26 -8.82
C ILE A 217 -4.20 -7.28 -9.97
N LEU A 218 -3.78 -7.79 -11.13
CA LEU A 218 -3.81 -7.07 -12.39
C LEU A 218 -5.04 -7.49 -13.16
N SER A 219 -5.82 -6.53 -13.66
CA SER A 219 -7.06 -6.82 -14.38
C SER A 219 -7.08 -6.14 -15.75
N GLY A 220 -7.78 -6.80 -16.71
CA GLY A 220 -7.89 -6.29 -18.07
C GLY A 220 -6.59 -6.42 -18.84
N LEU A 221 -5.80 -7.46 -18.56
CA LEU A 221 -4.54 -7.74 -19.25
C LEU A 221 -4.75 -7.89 -20.75
N ARG A 222 -3.77 -7.46 -21.51
CA ARG A 222 -3.67 -7.53 -22.98
C ARG A 222 -2.36 -8.18 -23.36
N GLU A 223 -2.22 -8.53 -24.63
CA GLU A 223 -0.95 -8.91 -25.22
C GLU A 223 0.10 -7.81 -25.01
N TYR A 224 1.33 -8.20 -24.75
CA TYR A 224 2.42 -7.28 -24.48
C TYR A 224 2.79 -6.44 -25.71
N ASP A 225 2.86 -5.16 -25.54
CA ASP A 225 3.33 -4.18 -26.51
C ASP A 225 4.44 -3.34 -25.90
N GLN A 226 5.66 -3.51 -26.41
CA GLN A 226 6.85 -2.82 -25.90
C GLN A 226 6.71 -1.29 -25.98
N SER A 227 6.13 -0.77 -27.07
CA SER A 227 6.00 0.69 -27.27
C SER A 227 5.04 1.29 -26.25
N ALA A 228 3.88 0.64 -26.05
CA ALA A 228 2.88 1.10 -25.10
C ALA A 228 3.37 1.02 -23.64
N ILE A 229 4.13 -0.02 -23.28
CA ILE A 229 4.72 -0.14 -21.93
C ILE A 229 5.84 0.87 -21.74
N SER A 230 6.67 1.12 -22.77
CA SER A 230 7.72 2.14 -22.67
C SER A 230 7.12 3.51 -22.43
N GLU A 231 6.06 3.89 -23.17
CA GLU A 231 5.36 5.16 -22.95
C GLU A 231 4.83 5.30 -21.52
N LEU A 232 4.17 4.26 -20.98
CA LEU A 232 3.68 4.25 -19.59
C LEU A 232 4.81 4.39 -18.56
N THR A 233 5.93 3.71 -18.80
CA THR A 233 7.08 3.75 -17.90
C THR A 233 7.79 5.10 -17.95
N ASP A 234 7.97 5.64 -19.16
CA ASP A 234 8.58 6.95 -19.38
C ASP A 234 7.74 8.06 -18.76
N ASP A 235 6.42 8.00 -18.91
CA ASP A 235 5.49 8.95 -18.26
C ASP A 235 5.60 8.88 -16.73
N PHE A 236 5.64 7.68 -16.16
CA PHE A 236 5.81 7.49 -14.72
C PHE A 236 7.13 8.12 -14.24
N LEU A 237 8.25 7.81 -14.88
CA LEU A 237 9.57 8.29 -14.52
C LEU A 237 9.70 9.81 -14.74
N LEU A 238 9.20 10.32 -15.86
CA LEU A 238 9.21 11.75 -16.18
C LEU A 238 8.39 12.56 -15.18
N ASN A 239 7.23 12.08 -14.78
CA ASN A 239 6.38 12.73 -13.78
C ASN A 239 7.06 12.72 -12.40
N ARG A 240 7.72 11.63 -12.02
CA ARG A 240 8.55 11.54 -10.82
C ARG A 240 9.66 12.60 -10.85
N ASP A 241 10.45 12.63 -11.92
CA ASP A 241 11.59 13.52 -12.03
C ASP A 241 11.18 14.99 -12.04
N LYS A 242 10.10 15.34 -12.74
CA LYS A 242 9.50 16.69 -12.71
C LYS A 242 9.01 17.08 -11.31
N TYR A 243 8.51 16.13 -10.56
CA TYR A 243 8.02 16.37 -9.20
C TYR A 243 9.16 16.63 -8.23
N LEU A 244 10.22 15.82 -8.32
CA LEU A 244 11.40 15.92 -7.46
C LEU A 244 12.26 17.16 -7.75
N ALA A 245 12.13 17.76 -8.94
CA ALA A 245 12.85 18.97 -9.36
C ALA A 245 12.19 20.29 -8.86
N ARG A 246 11.06 20.25 -8.19
CA ARG A 246 10.32 21.40 -7.66
C ARG A 246 10.73 21.72 -6.23
#